data_79d0787bb157bcef4c5387b8037658e5
#
_entry.id   79d0787bb157bcef4c5387b8037658e5
#
_cell.length_a   1.000
_cell.length_b   1.000
_cell.length_c   1.000
_cell.angle_alpha   90.00
_cell.angle_beta   90.00
_cell.angle_gamma   90.00
#
_symmetry.space_group_name_H-M   'P 1'
#
loop_
_entity.id
_entity.type
_entity.pdbx_description
1 polymer ?
#
loop_
_entity_poly.entity_id
_entity_poly.type
_entity_poly.pdbx_seq_one_letter_code
_entity_poly.pdbx_strand_id
1 'polypeptide(L)'
;MLKKLSYILTVITLICTMAFAAGCGSKNSDDKQAAQKASFRSIADIKQSGKLIIGVFSDKAPFGYIDKDGNYQGYDVYFAERLAKDLGVKAEYISLEPANRVEYAKTGKVDIVLANFTVTKERAEQVDFALPYMKVALGVVSPKKDNITSIDQLKDKLLIVAKGTTAETYFDKHHPEVKLLKFDQYTETFNALLDGRGAAFSTDNTEVLAWAMKNPDFKVGITSLGDLDTIAPAVQKELLAYINDEIKKLGKENFFHKNYEATLAPVYGSAVNPDDLVVEGGEVKK
;
A
#
# COMPACT_ATOMS: atom_id res chain seq x y z
N MET A 1 65.63 11.29 21.79
CA MET A 1 64.41 10.45 22.00
C MET A 1 63.94 9.67 20.76
N LEU A 2 64.76 9.53 19.72
CA LEU A 2 64.35 8.85 18.47
C LEU A 2 64.89 7.42 18.28
N LYS A 3 65.63 6.85 19.27
CA LYS A 3 66.24 5.51 19.14
C LYS A 3 65.48 4.38 19.86
N LYS A 4 64.38 4.67 20.56
CA LYS A 4 63.57 3.64 21.27
C LYS A 4 62.29 3.25 20.55
N LEU A 5 61.94 3.90 19.44
CA LEU A 5 60.70 3.59 18.69
C LEU A 5 60.94 2.60 17.54
N SER A 6 62.20 2.30 17.22
CA SER A 6 62.57 1.40 16.10
C SER A 6 62.59 -0.09 16.48
N TYR A 7 62.60 -0.42 17.78
CA TYR A 7 62.68 -1.84 18.23
C TYR A 7 61.30 -2.49 18.46
N ILE A 8 60.25 -1.71 18.54
CA ILE A 8 58.91 -2.25 18.78
C ILE A 8 58.21 -2.64 17.45
N LEU A 9 58.63 -2.07 16.33
CA LEU A 9 58.04 -2.38 15.02
C LEU A 9 58.60 -3.63 14.34
N THR A 10 59.71 -4.19 14.86
CA THR A 10 60.42 -5.35 14.25
C THR A 10 60.06 -6.71 14.91
N VAL A 11 59.33 -6.70 16.04
CA VAL A 11 58.93 -7.94 16.76
C VAL A 11 57.49 -8.39 16.39
N ILE A 12 56.68 -7.53 15.76
CA ILE A 12 55.31 -7.89 15.37
C ILE A 12 55.26 -8.52 13.99
N THR A 13 56.33 -8.52 13.20
CA THR A 13 56.35 -9.04 11.82
C THR A 13 56.86 -10.51 11.74
N LEU A 14 57.18 -11.18 12.86
CA LEU A 14 57.75 -12.52 12.85
C LEU A 14 56.89 -13.64 13.46
N ILE A 15 55.59 -13.38 13.73
CA ILE A 15 54.64 -14.40 14.29
C ILE A 15 53.52 -14.80 13.32
N CYS A 16 53.49 -14.26 12.08
CA CYS A 16 52.40 -14.60 11.10
C CYS A 16 52.84 -15.51 9.95
N THR A 17 53.90 -16.30 10.07
CA THR A 17 54.30 -17.22 8.98
C THR A 17 54.56 -18.64 9.48
N MET A 18 53.58 -19.31 10.08
CA MET A 18 53.57 -20.78 10.18
C MET A 18 52.17 -21.28 10.53
N ALA A 19 51.29 -21.36 9.53
CA ALA A 19 50.15 -22.29 9.53
C ALA A 19 49.44 -22.26 8.13
N PHE A 20 50.17 -22.69 7.10
CA PHE A 20 49.55 -23.02 5.82
C PHE A 20 50.17 -24.31 5.29
N ALA A 21 49.69 -25.43 5.76
CA ALA A 21 49.77 -26.72 5.04
C ALA A 21 48.88 -27.74 5.75
N ALA A 22 47.68 -27.94 5.29
CA ALA A 22 47.02 -29.23 5.10
C ALA A 22 45.50 -29.04 5.04
N GLY A 23 44.90 -29.38 3.92
CA GLY A 23 43.45 -29.52 3.84
C GLY A 23 42.85 -29.05 2.50
N CYS A 24 43.27 -29.68 1.39
CA CYS A 24 42.41 -29.75 0.21
C CYS A 24 41.14 -30.51 0.59
N GLY A 25 40.04 -29.78 0.69
CA GLY A 25 38.71 -30.33 0.81
C GLY A 25 37.79 -29.40 0.02
N SER A 26 37.59 -29.72 -1.26
CA SER A 26 36.53 -29.10 -2.09
C SER A 26 35.20 -29.25 -1.36
N LYS A 27 34.66 -28.15 -0.84
CA LYS A 27 33.23 -28.03 -0.54
C LYS A 27 32.72 -26.87 -1.37
N ASN A 28 31.97 -27.22 -2.39
CA ASN A 28 31.03 -26.31 -3.04
C ASN A 28 30.23 -25.59 -1.96
N SER A 29 30.51 -24.31 -1.74
CA SER A 29 29.59 -23.41 -1.09
C SER A 29 28.47 -23.19 -2.07
N ASP A 30 27.50 -24.09 -2.06
CA ASP A 30 26.14 -23.75 -2.49
C ASP A 30 25.66 -22.61 -1.57
N ASP A 31 25.86 -21.39 -1.99
CA ASP A 31 25.09 -20.23 -1.55
C ASP A 31 23.63 -20.46 -2.00
N LYS A 32 22.97 -21.40 -1.34
CA LYS A 32 21.52 -21.42 -1.25
C LYS A 32 21.19 -20.22 -0.38
N GLN A 33 20.92 -19.09 -1.03
CA GLN A 33 20.03 -18.09 -0.48
C GLN A 33 18.78 -18.85 -0.03
N ALA A 34 18.72 -19.14 1.27
CA ALA A 34 17.54 -19.74 1.88
C ALA A 34 16.40 -18.77 1.60
N ALA A 35 15.56 -19.11 0.63
CA ALA A 35 14.31 -18.41 0.42
C ALA A 35 13.64 -18.39 1.80
N GLN A 36 13.51 -17.23 2.38
CA GLN A 36 12.92 -17.03 3.70
C GLN A 36 11.51 -17.58 3.62
N LYS A 37 11.30 -18.77 4.23
CA LYS A 37 10.02 -19.47 4.16
C LYS A 37 8.98 -18.49 4.72
N ALA A 38 7.97 -18.18 3.92
CA ALA A 38 6.88 -17.30 4.33
C ALA A 38 6.38 -17.76 5.72
N SER A 39 6.41 -16.85 6.68
CA SER A 39 6.01 -17.16 8.07
C SER A 39 4.56 -16.71 8.26
N PHE A 40 3.64 -17.50 7.74
CA PHE A 40 2.21 -17.27 7.96
C PHE A 40 1.85 -17.53 9.43
N ARG A 41 1.07 -16.61 10.01
CA ARG A 41 0.65 -16.67 11.40
C ARG A 41 -0.84 -17.00 11.49
N SER A 42 -1.16 -17.96 12.35
CA SER A 42 -2.55 -18.25 12.71
C SER A 42 -3.12 -17.20 13.67
N ILE A 43 -4.44 -17.19 13.88
CA ILE A 43 -5.09 -16.37 14.91
C ILE A 43 -4.49 -16.65 16.29
N ALA A 44 -4.13 -17.91 16.59
CA ALA A 44 -3.48 -18.28 17.86
C ALA A 44 -2.11 -17.63 18.01
N ASP A 45 -1.29 -17.65 16.94
CA ASP A 45 0.05 -17.03 16.92
C ASP A 45 -0.05 -15.50 17.09
N ILE A 46 -1.02 -14.87 16.43
CA ILE A 46 -1.28 -13.43 16.54
C ILE A 46 -1.66 -13.08 17.99
N LYS A 47 -2.59 -13.82 18.59
CA LYS A 47 -3.00 -13.61 19.99
C LYS A 47 -1.85 -13.85 20.96
N GLN A 48 -1.06 -14.88 20.74
CA GLN A 48 0.10 -15.19 21.59
C GLN A 48 1.17 -14.10 21.50
N SER A 49 1.41 -13.54 20.30
CA SER A 49 2.37 -12.44 20.11
C SER A 49 1.88 -11.10 20.63
N GLY A 50 0.55 -10.95 20.87
CA GLY A 50 -0.09 -9.71 21.28
C GLY A 50 -0.13 -8.63 20.20
N LYS A 51 0.14 -8.99 18.93
CA LYS A 51 0.28 -8.02 17.84
C LYS A 51 -0.33 -8.55 16.54
N LEU A 52 -1.10 -7.69 15.85
CA LEU A 52 -1.54 -7.86 14.47
C LEU A 52 -0.68 -6.96 13.57
N ILE A 53 0.07 -7.54 12.64
CA ILE A 53 0.96 -6.80 11.72
C ILE A 53 0.20 -6.45 10.46
N ILE A 54 0.08 -5.15 10.17
CA ILE A 54 -0.82 -4.63 9.14
C ILE A 54 -0.03 -3.76 8.17
N GLY A 55 -0.07 -4.10 6.89
CA GLY A 55 0.46 -3.27 5.82
C GLY A 55 -0.52 -2.16 5.46
N VAL A 56 -0.12 -0.91 5.59
CA VAL A 56 -0.92 0.28 5.31
C VAL A 56 -0.13 1.29 4.50
N PHE A 57 -0.83 2.22 3.83
CA PHE A 57 -0.17 3.41 3.31
C PHE A 57 0.18 4.39 4.43
N SER A 58 1.23 5.18 4.20
CA SER A 58 1.64 6.26 5.09
C SER A 58 1.51 7.65 4.45
N ASP A 59 1.10 7.72 3.18
CA ASP A 59 1.11 8.92 2.35
C ASP A 59 -0.14 9.09 1.45
N LYS A 60 -1.18 8.26 1.68
CA LYS A 60 -2.43 8.27 0.91
C LYS A 60 -3.62 8.76 1.76
N ALA A 61 -3.62 10.03 2.15
CA ALA A 61 -4.76 10.62 2.85
C ALA A 61 -5.99 10.74 1.94
N PRO A 62 -7.20 10.43 2.42
CA PRO A 62 -7.61 10.13 3.80
C PRO A 62 -7.69 8.64 4.14
N PHE A 63 -7.11 7.73 3.36
CA PHE A 63 -7.23 6.28 3.53
C PHE A 63 -6.19 5.71 4.49
N GLY A 64 -4.88 5.96 4.24
CA GLY A 64 -3.79 5.61 5.11
C GLY A 64 -2.69 6.66 5.03
N TYR A 65 -2.39 7.34 6.13
CA TYR A 65 -1.38 8.38 6.19
C TYR A 65 -0.83 8.54 7.60
N ILE A 66 0.33 9.18 7.70
CA ILE A 66 0.91 9.58 9.00
C ILE A 66 0.57 11.06 9.22
N ASP A 67 -0.01 11.36 10.38
CA ASP A 67 -0.33 12.72 10.78
C ASP A 67 0.91 13.49 11.27
N LYS A 68 0.73 14.77 11.61
CA LYS A 68 1.81 15.65 12.11
C LYS A 68 2.44 15.19 13.44
N ASP A 69 1.74 14.33 14.18
CA ASP A 69 2.19 13.82 15.48
C ASP A 69 2.85 12.43 15.32
N GLY A 70 2.97 11.93 14.08
CA GLY A 70 3.61 10.66 13.74
C GLY A 70 2.70 9.44 13.85
N ASN A 71 1.38 9.63 14.02
CA ASN A 71 0.43 8.54 14.14
C ASN A 71 -0.18 8.15 12.79
N TYR A 72 -0.38 6.87 12.58
CA TYR A 72 -1.15 6.39 11.45
C TYR A 72 -2.63 6.77 11.61
N GLN A 73 -3.23 7.25 10.53
CA GLN A 73 -4.61 7.73 10.45
C GLN A 73 -5.26 7.32 9.13
N GLY A 74 -6.59 7.36 9.08
CA GLY A 74 -7.37 7.20 7.85
C GLY A 74 -8.33 6.01 7.90
N TYR A 75 -9.07 5.85 6.81
CA TYR A 75 -10.17 4.87 6.71
C TYR A 75 -9.70 3.43 6.89
N ASP A 76 -8.58 3.05 6.28
CA ASP A 76 -8.00 1.72 6.41
C ASP A 76 -7.43 1.49 7.82
N VAL A 77 -6.81 2.53 8.39
CA VAL A 77 -6.25 2.48 9.75
C VAL A 77 -7.34 2.36 10.82
N TYR A 78 -8.46 3.07 10.66
CA TYR A 78 -9.60 2.96 11.56
C TYR A 78 -10.17 1.54 11.57
N PHE A 79 -10.24 0.89 10.41
CA PHE A 79 -10.63 -0.50 10.30
C PHE A 79 -9.59 -1.44 10.94
N ALA A 80 -8.31 -1.21 10.70
CA ALA A 80 -7.20 -1.96 11.29
C ALA A 80 -7.23 -1.96 12.83
N GLU A 81 -7.44 -0.79 13.43
CA GLU A 81 -7.57 -0.64 14.89
C GLU A 81 -8.74 -1.45 15.44
N ARG A 82 -9.87 -1.46 14.72
CA ARG A 82 -11.02 -2.26 15.15
C ARG A 82 -10.72 -3.76 15.08
N LEU A 83 -10.08 -4.25 14.03
CA LEU A 83 -9.68 -5.65 13.93
C LEU A 83 -8.72 -6.06 15.06
N ALA A 84 -7.71 -5.26 15.34
CA ALA A 84 -6.76 -5.52 16.42
C ALA A 84 -7.46 -5.53 17.79
N LYS A 85 -8.37 -4.58 18.03
CA LYS A 85 -9.18 -4.51 19.25
C LYS A 85 -10.05 -5.75 19.45
N ASP A 86 -10.73 -6.20 18.40
CA ASP A 86 -11.64 -7.36 18.47
C ASP A 86 -10.86 -8.68 18.63
N LEU A 87 -9.62 -8.75 18.14
CA LEU A 87 -8.66 -9.83 18.41
C LEU A 87 -8.08 -9.78 19.83
N GLY A 88 -8.17 -8.64 20.53
CA GLY A 88 -7.54 -8.43 21.84
C GLY A 88 -6.03 -8.23 21.76
N VAL A 89 -5.52 -7.67 20.66
CA VAL A 89 -4.09 -7.42 20.40
C VAL A 89 -3.85 -5.96 20.01
N LYS A 90 -2.58 -5.58 19.86
CA LYS A 90 -2.20 -4.25 19.35
C LYS A 90 -2.00 -4.30 17.83
N ALA A 91 -2.42 -3.23 17.13
CA ALA A 91 -2.05 -3.01 15.75
C ALA A 91 -0.55 -2.62 15.68
N GLU A 92 0.18 -3.24 14.77
CA GLU A 92 1.55 -2.85 14.40
C GLU A 92 1.58 -2.58 12.89
N TYR A 93 1.92 -1.35 12.50
CA TYR A 93 1.83 -0.92 11.13
C TYR A 93 3.17 -1.03 10.41
N ILE A 94 3.10 -1.50 9.17
CA ILE A 94 4.21 -1.47 8.21
C ILE A 94 3.79 -0.61 7.03
N SER A 95 4.49 0.50 6.81
CA SER A 95 4.30 1.32 5.60
C SER A 95 4.69 0.51 4.37
N LEU A 96 3.87 0.60 3.33
CA LEU A 96 4.14 -0.05 2.06
C LEU A 96 3.84 0.87 0.88
N GLU A 97 4.48 0.59 -0.23
CA GLU A 97 4.21 1.19 -1.53
C GLU A 97 3.15 0.38 -2.28
N PRO A 98 2.41 0.98 -3.23
CA PRO A 98 1.36 0.25 -3.95
C PRO A 98 1.85 -1.02 -4.65
N ALA A 99 3.07 -1.01 -5.21
CA ALA A 99 3.68 -2.15 -5.88
C ALA A 99 4.01 -3.32 -4.93
N ASN A 100 4.20 -3.04 -3.65
CA ASN A 100 4.64 -4.04 -2.66
C ASN A 100 3.48 -4.80 -2.00
N ARG A 101 2.21 -4.41 -2.22
CA ARG A 101 1.04 -4.99 -1.55
C ARG A 101 0.91 -6.49 -1.74
N VAL A 102 1.03 -6.97 -2.98
CA VAL A 102 0.97 -8.41 -3.30
C VAL A 102 2.11 -9.16 -2.61
N GLU A 103 3.34 -8.67 -2.71
CA GLU A 103 4.52 -9.33 -2.17
C GLU A 103 4.45 -9.44 -0.64
N TYR A 104 4.02 -8.37 0.05
CA TYR A 104 3.92 -8.39 1.51
C TYR A 104 2.86 -9.38 2.02
N ALA A 105 1.74 -9.50 1.31
CA ALA A 105 0.72 -10.52 1.63
C ALA A 105 1.25 -11.93 1.36
N LYS A 106 1.89 -12.17 0.19
CA LYS A 106 2.39 -13.50 -0.22
C LYS A 106 3.51 -14.04 0.65
N THR A 107 4.36 -13.17 1.16
CA THR A 107 5.54 -13.58 1.95
C THR A 107 5.29 -13.66 3.45
N GLY A 108 4.08 -13.26 3.90
CA GLY A 108 3.78 -13.20 5.33
C GLY A 108 4.57 -12.10 6.06
N LYS A 109 5.05 -11.09 5.32
CA LYS A 109 5.70 -9.92 5.92
C LYS A 109 4.71 -9.11 6.75
N VAL A 110 3.42 -9.19 6.40
CA VAL A 110 2.29 -8.68 7.14
C VAL A 110 1.21 -9.76 7.26
N ASP A 111 0.37 -9.69 8.27
CA ASP A 111 -0.78 -10.59 8.42
C ASP A 111 -1.92 -10.18 7.48
N ILE A 112 -2.11 -8.87 7.34
CA ILE A 112 -3.18 -8.26 6.55
C ILE A 112 -2.60 -7.06 5.79
N VAL A 113 -3.01 -6.87 4.53
CA VAL A 113 -2.84 -5.63 3.80
C VAL A 113 -4.15 -4.86 3.81
N LEU A 114 -4.17 -3.71 4.49
CA LEU A 114 -5.24 -2.70 4.50
C LEU A 114 -4.67 -1.40 3.91
N ALA A 115 -4.55 -1.36 2.59
CA ALA A 115 -3.91 -0.29 1.86
C ALA A 115 -4.67 0.03 0.57
N ASN A 116 -5.98 0.34 0.73
CA ASN A 116 -6.86 0.69 -0.39
C ASN A 116 -6.68 -0.29 -1.55
N PHE A 117 -6.77 -1.60 -1.26
CA PHE A 117 -6.31 -2.63 -2.17
C PHE A 117 -7.45 -3.16 -3.03
N THR A 118 -7.54 -2.64 -4.26
CA THR A 118 -8.53 -3.03 -5.26
C THR A 118 -8.43 -4.51 -5.59
N VAL A 119 -9.55 -5.20 -5.55
CA VAL A 119 -9.67 -6.60 -5.97
C VAL A 119 -9.63 -6.64 -7.50
N THR A 120 -8.63 -7.31 -8.05
CA THR A 120 -8.57 -7.64 -9.48
C THR A 120 -8.33 -9.13 -9.66
N LYS A 121 -8.67 -9.65 -10.84
CA LYS A 121 -8.45 -11.08 -11.15
C LYS A 121 -6.97 -11.45 -10.99
N GLU A 122 -6.08 -10.65 -11.53
CA GLU A 122 -4.64 -10.89 -11.50
C GLU A 122 -4.08 -10.89 -10.05
N ARG A 123 -4.62 -10.04 -9.18
CA ARG A 123 -4.24 -10.01 -7.77
C ARG A 123 -4.83 -11.18 -7.00
N ALA A 124 -6.09 -11.55 -7.29
CA ALA A 124 -6.78 -12.68 -6.65
C ALA A 124 -6.16 -14.05 -7.02
N GLU A 125 -5.43 -14.14 -8.12
CA GLU A 125 -4.62 -15.32 -8.46
C GLU A 125 -3.36 -15.45 -7.59
N GLN A 126 -2.99 -14.39 -6.85
CA GLN A 126 -1.74 -14.33 -6.08
C GLN A 126 -1.94 -14.23 -4.57
N VAL A 127 -3.04 -13.63 -4.12
CA VAL A 127 -3.37 -13.42 -2.71
C VAL A 127 -4.84 -13.67 -2.46
N ASP A 128 -5.19 -14.05 -1.23
CA ASP A 128 -6.58 -14.19 -0.81
C ASP A 128 -7.13 -12.81 -0.40
N PHE A 129 -8.27 -12.42 -0.99
CA PHE A 129 -9.02 -11.26 -0.57
C PHE A 129 -10.17 -11.65 0.36
N ALA A 130 -10.33 -10.94 1.45
CA ALA A 130 -11.52 -11.03 2.29
C ALA A 130 -12.71 -10.29 1.63
N LEU A 131 -13.84 -10.24 2.32
CA LEU A 131 -15.01 -9.49 1.86
C LEU A 131 -14.69 -8.00 1.69
N PRO A 132 -15.27 -7.33 0.68
CA PRO A 132 -15.00 -5.93 0.41
C PRO A 132 -15.65 -5.02 1.47
N TYR A 133 -15.04 -3.83 1.65
CA TYR A 133 -15.54 -2.79 2.55
C TYR A 133 -15.76 -1.43 1.87
N MET A 134 -15.37 -1.30 0.59
CA MET A 134 -15.51 -0.05 -0.17
C MET A 134 -15.65 -0.34 -1.67
N LYS A 135 -16.33 0.56 -2.39
CA LYS A 135 -16.40 0.61 -3.85
C LYS A 135 -15.49 1.72 -4.38
N VAL A 136 -14.95 1.54 -5.58
CA VAL A 136 -14.03 2.48 -6.21
C VAL A 136 -14.09 2.37 -7.73
N ALA A 137 -13.84 3.48 -8.43
CA ALA A 137 -13.50 3.52 -9.85
C ALA A 137 -12.23 4.33 -10.03
N LEU A 138 -11.65 4.36 -11.22
CA LEU A 138 -10.54 5.26 -11.51
C LEU A 138 -11.04 6.68 -11.78
N GLY A 139 -10.22 7.66 -11.42
CA GLY A 139 -10.45 9.06 -11.72
C GLY A 139 -9.21 9.74 -12.27
N VAL A 140 -9.40 10.92 -12.86
CA VAL A 140 -8.29 11.75 -13.36
C VAL A 140 -8.47 13.18 -12.86
N VAL A 141 -7.43 13.69 -12.21
CA VAL A 141 -7.33 15.09 -11.77
C VAL A 141 -6.29 15.83 -12.60
N SER A 142 -6.59 17.08 -12.96
CA SER A 142 -5.69 17.95 -13.72
C SER A 142 -5.81 19.40 -13.26
N PRO A 143 -4.86 20.30 -13.61
CA PRO A 143 -5.03 21.72 -13.40
C PRO A 143 -6.32 22.23 -14.07
N LYS A 144 -7.06 23.12 -13.40
CA LYS A 144 -8.32 23.68 -13.94
C LYS A 144 -8.15 24.36 -15.31
N LYS A 145 -6.98 24.95 -15.54
CA LYS A 145 -6.66 25.60 -16.83
C LYS A 145 -6.58 24.62 -18.00
N ASP A 146 -6.24 23.35 -17.72
CA ASP A 146 -6.04 22.29 -18.74
C ASP A 146 -7.21 21.28 -18.75
N ASN A 147 -8.06 21.28 -17.74
CA ASN A 147 -9.30 20.51 -17.51
C ASN A 147 -9.47 19.26 -18.39
N ILE A 148 -8.71 18.21 -18.08
CA ILE A 148 -8.76 16.92 -18.80
C ILE A 148 -10.08 16.21 -18.46
N THR A 149 -10.98 16.10 -19.43
CA THR A 149 -12.32 15.48 -19.28
C THR A 149 -12.51 14.23 -20.13
N SER A 150 -11.53 13.91 -21.00
CA SER A 150 -11.52 12.68 -21.79
C SER A 150 -10.09 12.15 -21.93
N ILE A 151 -9.97 10.86 -22.21
CA ILE A 151 -8.65 10.22 -22.43
C ILE A 151 -7.97 10.77 -23.67
N ASP A 152 -8.71 11.11 -24.71
CA ASP A 152 -8.15 11.69 -25.94
C ASP A 152 -7.32 12.95 -25.70
N GLN A 153 -7.66 13.71 -24.67
CA GLN A 153 -6.92 14.92 -24.27
C GLN A 153 -5.56 14.60 -23.61
N LEU A 154 -5.32 13.35 -23.25
CA LEU A 154 -4.03 12.86 -22.72
C LEU A 154 -3.04 12.47 -23.84
N LYS A 155 -3.49 12.39 -25.09
CA LYS A 155 -2.62 12.11 -26.23
C LYS A 155 -1.47 13.13 -26.25
N ASP A 156 -0.26 12.62 -26.42
CA ASP A 156 1.00 13.40 -26.43
C ASP A 156 1.33 14.12 -25.12
N LYS A 157 0.61 13.81 -24.03
CA LYS A 157 0.85 14.34 -22.67
C LYS A 157 1.35 13.24 -21.74
N LEU A 158 2.01 13.64 -20.64
CA LEU A 158 2.41 12.72 -19.59
C LEU A 158 1.26 12.61 -18.57
N LEU A 159 0.80 11.40 -18.34
CA LEU A 159 -0.12 11.06 -17.25
C LEU A 159 0.68 10.47 -16.08
N ILE A 160 0.55 11.08 -14.91
CA ILE A 160 1.17 10.60 -13.68
C ILE A 160 0.35 9.43 -13.13
N VAL A 161 1.03 8.38 -12.71
CA VAL A 161 0.45 7.23 -12.00
C VAL A 161 1.42 6.72 -10.93
N ALA A 162 0.90 6.04 -9.90
CA ALA A 162 1.73 5.27 -8.99
C ALA A 162 1.89 3.84 -9.50
N LYS A 163 3.09 3.27 -9.38
CA LYS A 163 3.40 1.89 -9.78
C LYS A 163 2.59 0.87 -8.97
N GLY A 164 2.18 -0.22 -9.60
CA GLY A 164 1.41 -1.30 -8.96
C GLY A 164 -0.06 -0.95 -8.69
N THR A 165 -0.56 0.17 -9.27
CA THR A 165 -1.97 0.58 -9.17
C THR A 165 -2.81 0.07 -10.31
N THR A 166 -4.12 0.04 -10.12
CA THR A 166 -5.10 -0.25 -11.18
C THR A 166 -5.07 0.81 -12.27
N ALA A 167 -4.76 2.06 -11.95
CA ALA A 167 -4.60 3.13 -12.93
C ALA A 167 -3.43 2.83 -13.89
N GLU A 168 -2.25 2.47 -13.37
CA GLU A 168 -1.13 2.06 -14.19
C GLU A 168 -1.53 0.92 -15.15
N THR A 169 -2.10 -0.16 -14.59
CA THR A 169 -2.50 -1.33 -15.38
C THR A 169 -3.56 -0.99 -16.43
N TYR A 170 -4.53 -0.15 -16.08
CA TYR A 170 -5.60 0.26 -16.98
C TYR A 170 -5.04 0.99 -18.21
N PHE A 171 -4.20 2.00 -18.00
CA PHE A 171 -3.62 2.75 -19.12
C PHE A 171 -2.64 1.93 -19.93
N ASP A 172 -1.77 1.13 -19.29
CA ASP A 172 -0.85 0.23 -20.03
C ASP A 172 -1.59 -0.77 -20.93
N LYS A 173 -2.78 -1.26 -20.50
CA LYS A 173 -3.55 -2.26 -21.27
C LYS A 173 -4.49 -1.65 -22.30
N HIS A 174 -5.20 -0.59 -21.93
CA HIS A 174 -6.30 -0.05 -22.74
C HIS A 174 -5.95 1.21 -23.51
N HIS A 175 -4.92 1.93 -23.07
CA HIS A 175 -4.50 3.21 -23.65
C HIS A 175 -2.98 3.32 -23.75
N PRO A 176 -2.32 2.37 -24.47
CA PRO A 176 -0.85 2.35 -24.59
C PRO A 176 -0.28 3.57 -25.32
N GLU A 177 -1.13 4.34 -26.00
CA GLU A 177 -0.79 5.63 -26.62
C GLU A 177 -0.56 6.75 -25.58
N VAL A 178 -1.07 6.59 -24.35
CA VAL A 178 -0.87 7.57 -23.27
C VAL A 178 0.46 7.29 -22.59
N LYS A 179 1.35 8.28 -22.57
CA LYS A 179 2.66 8.17 -21.94
C LYS A 179 2.53 8.30 -20.42
N LEU A 180 2.95 7.27 -19.67
CA LEU A 180 2.90 7.27 -18.21
C LEU A 180 4.20 7.78 -17.60
N LEU A 181 4.07 8.67 -16.62
CA LEU A 181 5.12 9.08 -15.69
C LEU A 181 4.85 8.38 -14.35
N LYS A 182 5.66 7.37 -14.04
CA LYS A 182 5.42 6.41 -12.95
C LYS A 182 6.29 6.70 -11.73
N PHE A 183 5.68 6.74 -10.54
CA PHE A 183 6.35 6.93 -9.26
C PHE A 183 6.06 5.77 -8.29
N ASP A 184 6.87 5.62 -7.26
CA ASP A 184 6.70 4.56 -6.27
C ASP A 184 5.70 4.97 -5.16
N GLN A 185 5.68 6.25 -4.77
CA GLN A 185 4.89 6.79 -3.66
C GLN A 185 3.85 7.81 -4.12
N TYR A 186 2.74 7.92 -3.37
CA TYR A 186 1.69 8.91 -3.66
C TYR A 186 2.15 10.34 -3.43
N THR A 187 2.97 10.60 -2.42
CA THR A 187 3.56 11.92 -2.21
C THR A 187 4.34 12.40 -3.45
N GLU A 188 5.07 11.50 -4.11
CA GLU A 188 5.81 11.84 -5.33
C GLU A 188 4.88 12.16 -6.49
N THR A 189 3.77 11.40 -6.66
CA THR A 189 2.79 11.63 -7.72
C THR A 189 2.12 12.99 -7.58
N PHE A 190 1.71 13.36 -6.37
CA PHE A 190 1.07 14.65 -6.11
C PHE A 190 2.05 15.82 -6.28
N ASN A 191 3.28 15.69 -5.79
CA ASN A 191 4.30 16.71 -6.01
C ASN A 191 4.62 16.88 -7.49
N ALA A 192 4.73 15.77 -8.26
CA ALA A 192 4.96 15.84 -9.69
C ALA A 192 3.82 16.56 -10.44
N LEU A 193 2.56 16.39 -10.00
CA LEU A 193 1.43 17.12 -10.57
C LEU A 193 1.49 18.62 -10.22
N LEU A 194 1.79 18.97 -8.97
CA LEU A 194 1.96 20.35 -8.52
C LEU A 194 3.08 21.07 -9.27
N ASP A 195 4.19 20.36 -9.53
CA ASP A 195 5.36 20.86 -10.26
C ASP A 195 5.13 20.93 -11.80
N GLY A 196 3.97 20.45 -12.27
CA GLY A 196 3.65 20.45 -13.71
C GLY A 196 4.48 19.43 -14.51
N ARG A 197 5.04 18.38 -13.87
CA ARG A 197 5.82 17.33 -14.54
C ARG A 197 4.95 16.40 -15.38
N GLY A 198 3.64 16.35 -15.14
CA GLY A 198 2.63 15.69 -15.94
C GLY A 198 1.39 16.56 -16.11
N ALA A 199 0.60 16.30 -17.15
CA ALA A 199 -0.62 17.06 -17.43
C ALA A 199 -1.78 16.71 -16.49
N ALA A 200 -1.77 15.47 -15.96
CA ALA A 200 -2.81 14.95 -15.09
C ALA A 200 -2.26 13.82 -14.22
N PHE A 201 -3.01 13.46 -13.18
CA PHE A 201 -2.75 12.30 -12.34
C PHE A 201 -3.98 11.40 -12.30
N SER A 202 -3.78 10.09 -12.44
CA SER A 202 -4.83 9.07 -12.33
C SER A 202 -4.56 8.10 -11.18
N THR A 203 -5.56 7.90 -10.37
CA THR A 203 -5.67 6.89 -9.31
C THR A 203 -7.16 6.68 -9.01
N ASP A 204 -7.50 6.13 -7.85
CA ASP A 204 -8.89 5.96 -7.43
C ASP A 204 -9.64 7.31 -7.42
N ASN A 205 -10.87 7.31 -7.91
CA ASN A 205 -11.70 8.52 -8.02
C ASN A 205 -11.92 9.20 -6.67
N THR A 206 -12.01 8.40 -5.60
CA THR A 206 -12.14 8.88 -4.23
C THR A 206 -10.92 9.68 -3.80
N GLU A 207 -9.72 9.23 -4.14
CA GLU A 207 -8.48 9.90 -3.77
C GLU A 207 -8.26 11.20 -4.56
N VAL A 208 -8.42 11.15 -5.90
CA VAL A 208 -8.27 12.38 -6.71
C VAL A 208 -9.27 13.44 -6.30
N LEU A 209 -10.49 13.04 -5.88
CA LEU A 209 -11.50 13.98 -5.36
C LEU A 209 -11.05 14.59 -4.02
N ALA A 210 -10.62 13.75 -3.06
CA ALA A 210 -10.14 14.21 -1.76
C ALA A 210 -8.98 15.21 -1.90
N TRP A 211 -8.06 14.90 -2.81
CA TRP A 211 -6.92 15.77 -3.08
C TRP A 211 -7.33 17.08 -3.76
N ALA A 212 -8.21 17.02 -4.77
CA ALA A 212 -8.67 18.22 -5.48
C ALA A 212 -9.45 19.18 -4.56
N MET A 213 -10.18 18.68 -3.56
CA MET A 213 -10.87 19.51 -2.58
C MET A 213 -9.91 20.34 -1.71
N LYS A 214 -8.69 19.87 -1.50
CA LYS A 214 -7.63 20.58 -0.78
C LYS A 214 -6.76 21.47 -1.70
N ASN A 215 -6.88 21.26 -3.02
CA ASN A 215 -6.06 21.96 -4.03
C ASN A 215 -6.97 22.66 -5.04
N PRO A 216 -7.45 23.89 -4.73
CA PRO A 216 -8.50 24.55 -5.49
C PRO A 216 -8.14 24.92 -6.93
N ASP A 217 -6.87 24.89 -7.31
CA ASP A 217 -6.41 25.11 -8.69
C ASP A 217 -6.54 23.87 -9.59
N PHE A 218 -6.93 22.74 -9.00
CA PHE A 218 -7.12 21.46 -9.69
C PHE A 218 -8.57 21.03 -9.71
N LYS A 219 -8.91 20.15 -10.64
CA LYS A 219 -10.25 19.60 -10.80
C LYS A 219 -10.18 18.14 -11.27
N VAL A 220 -11.08 17.33 -10.74
CA VAL A 220 -11.35 15.99 -11.27
C VAL A 220 -12.21 16.17 -12.50
N GLY A 221 -11.65 15.90 -13.66
CA GLY A 221 -12.34 16.03 -14.94
C GLY A 221 -12.93 14.70 -15.41
N ILE A 222 -12.31 13.56 -15.01
CA ILE A 222 -12.88 12.22 -15.23
C ILE A 222 -13.15 11.62 -13.85
N THR A 223 -14.41 11.40 -13.53
CA THR A 223 -14.87 10.96 -12.20
C THR A 223 -15.07 9.45 -12.09
N SER A 224 -15.18 8.75 -13.22
CA SER A 224 -15.30 7.30 -13.30
C SER A 224 -14.71 6.83 -14.61
N LEU A 225 -13.72 5.95 -14.52
CA LEU A 225 -13.02 5.34 -15.64
C LEU A 225 -12.86 3.84 -15.36
N GLY A 226 -13.12 3.01 -16.39
CA GLY A 226 -13.16 1.57 -16.22
C GLY A 226 -14.41 1.09 -15.48
N ASP A 227 -14.32 -0.11 -14.92
CA ASP A 227 -15.40 -0.73 -14.15
C ASP A 227 -15.45 -0.18 -12.71
N LEU A 228 -16.60 -0.41 -12.06
CA LEU A 228 -16.72 -0.18 -10.62
C LEU A 228 -16.12 -1.40 -9.90
N ASP A 229 -15.00 -1.16 -9.25
CA ASP A 229 -14.24 -2.16 -8.50
C ASP A 229 -14.58 -2.11 -7.00
N THR A 230 -14.04 -3.07 -6.26
CA THR A 230 -14.11 -3.10 -4.80
C THR A 230 -12.73 -3.09 -4.16
N ILE A 231 -12.68 -2.51 -2.96
CA ILE A 231 -11.52 -2.57 -2.07
C ILE A 231 -11.78 -3.62 -1.00
N ALA A 232 -10.81 -4.50 -0.80
CA ALA A 232 -10.89 -5.55 0.22
C ALA A 232 -9.54 -5.75 0.92
N PRO A 233 -9.52 -6.27 2.17
CA PRO A 233 -8.29 -6.69 2.81
C PRO A 233 -7.67 -7.86 2.05
N ALA A 234 -6.37 -7.80 1.73
CA ALA A 234 -5.64 -9.00 1.34
C ALA A 234 -5.06 -9.65 2.59
N VAL A 235 -5.29 -10.93 2.74
CA VAL A 235 -5.01 -11.68 3.96
C VAL A 235 -4.29 -12.99 3.65
N GLN A 236 -3.65 -13.53 4.66
CA GLN A 236 -3.20 -14.92 4.62
C GLN A 236 -4.39 -15.86 4.72
N LYS A 237 -4.32 -17.00 4.05
CA LYS A 237 -5.41 -17.99 3.97
C LYS A 237 -5.94 -18.40 5.35
N GLU A 238 -5.05 -18.51 6.32
CA GLU A 238 -5.34 -18.87 7.71
C GLU A 238 -6.26 -17.85 8.42
N LEU A 239 -6.24 -16.59 7.95
CA LEU A 239 -7.02 -15.50 8.54
C LEU A 239 -8.33 -15.24 7.78
N LEU A 240 -8.46 -15.75 6.56
CA LEU A 240 -9.56 -15.40 5.65
C LEU A 240 -10.95 -15.59 6.27
N ALA A 241 -11.18 -16.76 6.87
CA ALA A 241 -12.48 -17.07 7.49
C ALA A 241 -12.78 -16.10 8.65
N TYR A 242 -11.81 -15.86 9.53
CA TYR A 242 -11.97 -14.95 10.66
C TYR A 242 -12.26 -13.51 10.20
N ILE A 243 -11.50 -12.99 9.24
CA ILE A 243 -11.68 -11.61 8.75
C ILE A 243 -13.03 -11.46 8.04
N ASN A 244 -13.47 -12.46 7.28
CA ASN A 244 -14.80 -12.45 6.66
C ASN A 244 -15.93 -12.43 7.68
N ASP A 245 -15.84 -13.22 8.74
CA ASP A 245 -16.83 -13.24 9.80
C ASP A 245 -16.84 -11.92 10.59
N GLU A 246 -15.67 -11.34 10.80
CA GLU A 246 -15.54 -10.03 11.44
C GLU A 246 -16.16 -8.92 10.58
N ILE A 247 -15.90 -8.89 9.25
CA ILE A 247 -16.53 -7.92 8.35
C ILE A 247 -18.05 -8.03 8.38
N LYS A 248 -18.62 -9.25 8.36
CA LYS A 248 -20.07 -9.46 8.47
C LYS A 248 -20.63 -8.96 9.81
N LYS A 249 -19.92 -9.21 10.92
CA LYS A 249 -20.28 -8.72 12.24
C LYS A 249 -20.26 -7.19 12.27
N LEU A 250 -19.22 -6.58 11.78
CA LEU A 250 -19.05 -5.13 11.69
C LEU A 250 -20.14 -4.47 10.81
N GLY A 251 -20.55 -5.13 9.73
CA GLY A 251 -21.66 -4.67 8.90
C GLY A 251 -22.98 -4.57 9.67
N LYS A 252 -23.26 -5.50 10.58
CA LYS A 252 -24.45 -5.43 11.47
C LYS A 252 -24.41 -4.27 12.45
N GLU A 253 -23.20 -3.75 12.74
CA GLU A 253 -22.97 -2.60 13.61
C GLU A 253 -23.00 -1.27 12.82
N ASN A 254 -23.16 -1.30 11.51
CA ASN A 254 -23.00 -0.14 10.60
C ASN A 254 -21.61 0.50 10.77
N PHE A 255 -20.60 -0.34 10.88
CA PHE A 255 -19.24 0.09 11.23
C PHE A 255 -18.58 0.87 10.11
N PHE A 256 -18.74 0.46 8.86
CA PHE A 256 -18.04 1.09 7.73
C PHE A 256 -18.62 2.48 7.42
N HIS A 257 -19.92 2.71 7.65
CA HIS A 257 -20.48 4.06 7.62
C HIS A 257 -19.95 4.93 8.78
N LYS A 258 -19.87 4.40 10.00
CA LYS A 258 -19.26 5.11 11.14
C LYS A 258 -17.80 5.46 10.88
N ASN A 259 -17.07 4.55 10.25
CA ASN A 259 -15.71 4.81 9.80
C ASN A 259 -15.66 5.95 8.77
N TYR A 260 -16.58 5.92 7.78
CA TYR A 260 -16.72 7.00 6.81
C TYR A 260 -16.96 8.35 7.49
N GLU A 261 -17.93 8.41 8.40
CA GLU A 261 -18.23 9.62 9.17
C GLU A 261 -17.01 10.15 9.96
N ALA A 262 -16.23 9.25 10.54
CA ALA A 262 -15.06 9.62 11.33
C ALA A 262 -13.87 10.08 10.49
N THR A 263 -13.67 9.52 9.29
CA THR A 263 -12.42 9.66 8.52
C THR A 263 -12.59 10.34 7.17
N LEU A 264 -13.66 10.05 6.43
CA LEU A 264 -13.89 10.53 5.05
C LEU A 264 -14.84 11.71 5.00
N ALA A 265 -15.91 11.73 5.79
CA ALA A 265 -16.88 12.83 5.80
C ALA A 265 -16.24 14.21 6.10
N PRO A 266 -15.25 14.34 6.99
CA PRO A 266 -14.56 15.62 7.20
C PRO A 266 -13.83 16.14 5.95
N VAL A 267 -13.49 15.25 5.02
CA VAL A 267 -12.80 15.60 3.76
C VAL A 267 -13.81 15.88 2.67
N TYR A 268 -14.80 15.01 2.49
CA TYR A 268 -15.75 15.10 1.36
C TYR A 268 -16.94 16.03 1.61
N GLY A 269 -17.30 16.25 2.87
CA GLY A 269 -18.54 16.97 3.19
C GLY A 269 -19.76 16.33 2.49
N SER A 270 -20.57 17.14 1.83
CA SER A 270 -21.73 16.68 1.05
C SER A 270 -21.41 16.25 -0.39
N ALA A 271 -20.15 16.27 -0.81
CA ALA A 271 -19.76 15.96 -2.20
C ALA A 271 -19.84 14.48 -2.53
N VAL A 272 -19.82 13.61 -1.53
CA VAL A 272 -19.89 12.14 -1.70
C VAL A 272 -21.00 11.60 -0.79
N ASN A 273 -21.91 10.82 -1.37
CA ASN A 273 -22.87 10.05 -0.60
C ASN A 273 -22.14 8.78 -0.07
N PRO A 274 -22.13 8.53 1.25
CA PRO A 274 -21.48 7.33 1.80
C PRO A 274 -21.99 6.02 1.19
N ASP A 275 -23.27 5.91 0.83
CA ASP A 275 -23.86 4.71 0.21
C ASP A 275 -23.28 4.39 -1.18
N ASP A 276 -22.72 5.39 -1.88
CA ASP A 276 -22.05 5.17 -3.16
C ASP A 276 -20.65 4.54 -2.99
N LEU A 277 -20.07 4.68 -1.81
CA LEU A 277 -18.70 4.30 -1.51
C LEU A 277 -18.62 3.08 -0.57
N VAL A 278 -19.37 3.09 0.52
CA VAL A 278 -19.27 2.11 1.61
C VAL A 278 -19.91 0.78 1.23
N VAL A 279 -19.28 -0.31 1.66
CA VAL A 279 -19.82 -1.66 1.58
C VAL A 279 -19.91 -2.23 3.00
N GLU A 280 -21.13 -2.37 3.50
CA GLU A 280 -21.38 -2.97 4.81
C GLU A 280 -21.47 -4.49 4.71
N GLY A 281 -20.77 -5.17 5.64
CA GLY A 281 -20.82 -6.62 5.77
C GLY A 281 -20.31 -7.41 4.56
N GLY A 282 -19.64 -6.74 3.62
CA GLY A 282 -19.16 -7.35 2.38
C GLY A 282 -20.22 -7.48 1.29
N GLU A 283 -21.41 -6.93 1.47
CA GLU A 283 -22.53 -7.03 0.51
C GLU A 283 -22.49 -5.82 -0.45
N VAL A 284 -22.05 -6.07 -1.67
CA VAL A 284 -22.07 -5.04 -2.73
C VAL A 284 -23.50 -4.93 -3.25
N LYS A 285 -24.21 -3.89 -2.84
CA LYS A 285 -25.52 -3.56 -3.42
C LYS A 285 -25.32 -3.08 -4.86
N LYS A 286 -26.08 -3.68 -5.78
CA LYS A 286 -26.11 -3.31 -7.21
C LYS A 286 -26.81 -1.97 -7.40
#